data_8633fe9db9e07495b602bf4b9cc71c28
#
_entry.id   8633fe9db9e07495b602bf4b9cc71c28
#
_cell.length_a   1.000
_cell.length_b   1.000
_cell.length_c   1.000
_cell.angle_alpha   90.00
_cell.angle_beta   90.00
_cell.angle_gamma   90.00
#
_symmetry.space_group_name_H-M   'P 1'
#
loop_
_entity.id
_entity.type
_entity.pdbx_description
1 polymer ?
#
loop_
_entity_poly.entity_id
_entity_poly.type
_entity_poly.pdbx_seq_one_letter_code
_entity_poly.pdbx_strand_id
1 'polypeptide(L)'
;MVSTFTNLDYQVGKYFKVREFQSKDGYPTVLIDDNLVDLLDQIREYFGKPVVITSGYRTKSHNAAVGGVSNSQHTLGKAADIQVTGVPPAAVQTYVYDHSKYTVGTYTTFTHVDTRTTVKLFRGNTEFVRSNYEKYKTEEIKEETEMEEKRYQKLEEIPDYAKEIIEDLMKSDIIKGTGEGLNLTEDMLRVIVICYRMALTNANNIYQLAKTLGGETK
;
A
#
# COMPACT_ATOMS: atom_id res chain seq x y z
N MET A 1 14.56 4.73 10.82
CA MET A 1 15.90 5.37 10.56
C MET A 1 15.66 6.58 9.64
N VAL A 2 16.51 7.65 9.72
CA VAL A 2 16.40 8.76 8.76
C VAL A 2 17.35 8.50 7.60
N SER A 3 16.79 8.47 6.39
CA SER A 3 17.52 8.26 5.14
C SER A 3 17.59 9.56 4.31
N THR A 4 18.60 9.66 3.45
CA THR A 4 18.84 10.82 2.57
C THR A 4 18.58 10.41 1.13
N PHE A 5 17.74 11.17 0.43
CA PHE A 5 17.34 10.91 -0.94
C PHE A 5 17.65 12.09 -1.86
N THR A 6 18.10 11.79 -3.08
CA THR A 6 18.29 12.73 -4.19
C THR A 6 17.43 12.37 -5.41
N ASN A 7 16.98 11.12 -5.49
CA ASN A 7 16.04 10.70 -6.52
C ASN A 7 14.60 10.99 -6.06
N LEU A 8 14.00 12.02 -6.60
CA LEU A 8 12.65 12.45 -6.23
C LEU A 8 11.56 11.48 -6.69
N ASP A 9 11.82 10.62 -7.66
CA ASP A 9 10.89 9.62 -8.15
C ASP A 9 10.96 8.28 -7.40
N TYR A 10 11.93 8.16 -6.47
CA TYR A 10 12.06 6.96 -5.67
C TYR A 10 10.82 6.74 -4.80
N GLN A 11 10.31 5.51 -4.82
CA GLN A 11 9.18 5.09 -3.99
C GLN A 11 9.64 4.86 -2.55
N VAL A 12 9.01 5.55 -1.60
CA VAL A 12 9.21 5.34 -0.16
C VAL A 12 7.91 4.81 0.44
N GLY A 13 7.97 3.67 1.13
CA GLY A 13 6.76 3.00 1.62
C GLY A 13 5.85 2.50 0.50
N LYS A 14 4.59 2.27 0.84
CA LYS A 14 3.59 1.70 -0.08
C LYS A 14 3.00 2.74 -1.04
N TYR A 15 2.82 3.97 -0.57
CA TYR A 15 1.98 4.96 -1.26
C TYR A 15 2.68 6.25 -1.66
N PHE A 16 3.91 6.52 -1.20
CA PHE A 16 4.54 7.82 -1.33
C PHE A 16 5.82 7.78 -2.14
N LYS A 17 6.12 8.90 -2.81
CA LYS A 17 7.40 9.16 -3.46
C LYS A 17 8.17 10.24 -2.71
N VAL A 18 9.49 10.22 -2.83
CA VAL A 18 10.39 11.22 -2.20
C VAL A 18 9.98 12.65 -2.50
N ARG A 19 9.51 12.94 -3.73
CA ARG A 19 9.08 14.29 -4.14
C ARG A 19 7.98 14.90 -3.27
N GLU A 20 7.14 14.06 -2.68
CA GLU A 20 6.04 14.52 -1.82
C GLU A 20 6.55 15.10 -0.49
N PHE A 21 7.74 14.68 -0.07
CA PHE A 21 8.42 15.17 1.13
C PHE A 21 9.37 16.34 0.86
N GLN A 22 9.60 16.70 -0.40
CA GLN A 22 10.60 17.72 -0.76
C GLN A 22 10.30 19.07 -0.12
N SER A 23 11.36 19.73 0.34
CA SER A 23 11.27 21.10 0.85
C SER A 23 10.81 22.07 -0.25
N LYS A 24 9.87 22.96 0.09
CA LYS A 24 9.23 23.85 -0.90
C LYS A 24 10.15 24.93 -1.46
N ASP A 25 11.35 25.07 -0.94
CA ASP A 25 12.42 25.89 -1.55
C ASP A 25 13.13 25.19 -2.72
N GLY A 26 12.66 23.96 -3.09
CA GLY A 26 13.20 23.22 -4.21
C GLY A 26 14.52 22.52 -3.95
N TYR A 27 14.99 22.47 -2.69
CA TYR A 27 16.25 21.80 -2.36
C TYR A 27 16.22 20.34 -2.82
N PRO A 28 17.26 19.86 -3.53
CA PRO A 28 17.21 18.56 -4.22
C PRO A 28 17.39 17.38 -3.30
N THR A 29 17.89 17.58 -2.08
CA THR A 29 18.11 16.51 -1.11
C THR A 29 16.99 16.51 -0.08
N VAL A 30 16.41 15.32 0.17
CA VAL A 30 15.28 15.14 1.08
C VAL A 30 15.69 14.16 2.19
N LEU A 31 15.45 14.54 3.43
CA LEU A 31 15.57 13.65 4.59
C LEU A 31 14.20 13.07 4.92
N ILE A 32 14.12 11.75 5.12
CA ILE A 32 12.86 11.06 5.46
C ILE A 32 13.14 9.99 6.50
N ASP A 33 12.35 9.99 7.58
CA ASP A 33 12.36 8.91 8.58
C ASP A 33 11.41 7.79 8.15
N ASP A 34 11.90 6.56 8.09
CA ASP A 34 11.11 5.37 7.73
C ASP A 34 9.86 5.25 8.61
N ASN A 35 9.99 5.51 9.92
CA ASN A 35 8.82 5.49 10.83
C ASN A 35 7.74 6.53 10.47
N LEU A 36 8.13 7.66 9.86
CA LEU A 36 7.17 8.64 9.38
C LEU A 36 6.40 8.08 8.19
N VAL A 37 7.09 7.42 7.27
CA VAL A 37 6.48 6.78 6.10
C VAL A 37 5.50 5.69 6.54
N ASP A 38 5.91 4.81 7.46
CA ASP A 38 5.06 3.75 8.01
C ASP A 38 3.78 4.32 8.66
N LEU A 39 3.92 5.44 9.40
CA LEU A 39 2.76 6.10 10.00
C LEU A 39 1.81 6.68 8.94
N LEU A 40 2.34 7.27 7.88
CA LEU A 40 1.54 7.83 6.79
C LEU A 40 0.84 6.74 5.97
N ASP A 41 1.52 5.61 5.72
CA ASP A 41 0.94 4.44 5.09
C ASP A 41 -0.23 3.88 5.93
N GLN A 42 -0.06 3.74 7.26
CA GLN A 42 -1.12 3.30 8.17
C GLN A 42 -2.34 4.25 8.17
N ILE A 43 -2.10 5.58 8.17
CA ILE A 43 -3.19 6.56 8.07
C ILE A 43 -3.95 6.38 6.76
N ARG A 44 -3.24 6.22 5.66
CA ARG A 44 -3.85 6.06 4.34
C ARG A 44 -4.63 4.76 4.23
N GLU A 45 -4.12 3.67 4.77
CA GLU A 45 -4.80 2.37 4.81
C GLU A 45 -6.06 2.42 5.66
N TYR A 46 -5.97 3.01 6.85
CA TYR A 46 -7.13 3.09 7.74
C TYR A 46 -8.30 3.86 7.13
N PHE A 47 -8.03 5.02 6.53
CA PHE A 47 -9.08 5.86 5.96
C PHE A 47 -9.44 5.45 4.51
N GLY A 48 -8.61 4.64 3.83
CA GLY A 48 -8.78 4.29 2.42
C GLY A 48 -8.85 5.51 1.50
N LYS A 49 -8.26 6.63 1.91
CA LYS A 49 -8.33 7.92 1.22
C LYS A 49 -6.91 8.46 0.95
N PRO A 50 -6.73 9.23 -0.14
CA PRO A 50 -5.45 9.89 -0.39
C PRO A 50 -5.00 10.74 0.79
N VAL A 51 -3.75 10.55 1.22
CA VAL A 51 -3.04 11.40 2.18
C VAL A 51 -2.15 12.34 1.39
N VAL A 52 -2.40 13.64 1.51
CA VAL A 52 -1.65 14.70 0.84
C VAL A 52 -0.66 15.30 1.84
N ILE A 53 0.63 15.24 1.54
CA ILE A 53 1.68 15.88 2.34
C ILE A 53 1.75 17.34 1.91
N THR A 54 1.23 18.24 2.76
CA THR A 54 1.26 19.68 2.52
C THR A 54 2.60 20.31 2.87
N SER A 55 3.37 19.69 3.79
CA SER A 55 4.74 20.05 4.12
C SER A 55 5.46 18.81 4.70
N GLY A 56 6.53 18.38 4.05
CA GLY A 56 7.40 17.31 4.53
C GLY A 56 8.71 17.84 5.13
N TYR A 57 9.86 17.41 4.59
CA TYR A 57 11.16 17.93 4.95
C TYR A 57 11.26 19.44 4.66
N ARG A 58 11.95 20.16 5.53
CA ARG A 58 12.26 21.58 5.35
C ARG A 58 13.76 21.81 5.53
N THR A 59 14.38 22.52 4.61
CA THR A 59 15.71 23.06 4.87
C THR A 59 15.66 24.03 6.05
N LYS A 60 16.78 24.26 6.73
CA LYS A 60 16.84 25.24 7.84
C LYS A 60 16.46 26.63 7.38
N SER A 61 16.87 27.02 6.15
CA SER A 61 16.54 28.32 5.55
C SER A 61 15.04 28.45 5.28
N HIS A 62 14.43 27.43 4.66
CA HIS A 62 13.00 27.43 4.41
C HIS A 62 12.19 27.42 5.71
N ASN A 63 12.61 26.60 6.70
CA ASN A 63 11.94 26.57 8.01
C ASN A 63 11.97 27.94 8.68
N ALA A 64 13.08 28.66 8.64
CA ALA A 64 13.17 30.03 9.17
C ALA A 64 12.27 31.02 8.40
N ALA A 65 12.23 30.90 7.07
CA ALA A 65 11.42 31.78 6.21
C ALA A 65 9.91 31.62 6.47
N VAL A 66 9.45 30.42 6.86
CA VAL A 66 8.04 30.16 7.20
C VAL A 66 7.72 30.29 8.70
N GLY A 67 8.65 30.85 9.49
CA GLY A 67 8.46 31.08 10.94
C GLY A 67 8.49 29.81 11.79
N GLY A 68 9.10 28.73 11.30
CA GLY A 68 9.25 27.49 12.04
C GLY A 68 10.27 27.59 13.19
N VAL A 69 10.05 26.83 14.26
CA VAL A 69 10.97 26.77 15.40
C VAL A 69 12.33 26.18 14.98
N SER A 70 13.41 26.61 15.63
CA SER A 70 14.78 26.21 15.25
C SER A 70 15.05 24.71 15.36
N ASN A 71 14.37 24.01 16.27
CA ASN A 71 14.46 22.57 16.50
C ASN A 71 13.30 21.79 15.85
N SER A 72 12.75 22.30 14.75
CA SER A 72 11.62 21.70 14.03
C SER A 72 11.94 20.27 13.56
N GLN A 73 11.00 19.35 13.78
CA GLN A 73 11.13 17.96 13.29
C GLN A 73 11.09 17.86 11.76
N HIS A 74 10.50 18.84 11.07
CA HIS A 74 10.58 18.95 9.62
C HIS A 74 12.02 19.10 9.12
N THR A 75 12.88 19.81 9.84
CA THR A 75 14.30 19.97 9.45
C THR A 75 15.13 18.71 9.64
N LEU A 76 14.60 17.75 10.39
CA LEU A 76 15.23 16.44 10.62
C LEU A 76 14.65 15.33 9.73
N GLY A 77 13.69 15.64 8.85
CA GLY A 77 12.98 14.65 8.04
C GLY A 77 12.04 13.74 8.85
N LYS A 78 11.63 14.17 10.03
CA LYS A 78 10.86 13.39 11.01
C LYS A 78 9.42 13.86 11.17
N ALA A 79 8.97 14.82 10.38
CA ALA A 79 7.62 15.37 10.47
C ALA A 79 6.98 15.61 9.11
N ALA A 80 5.66 15.52 9.09
CA ALA A 80 4.81 15.93 7.99
C ALA A 80 3.56 16.65 8.48
N ASP A 81 3.16 17.68 7.71
CA ASP A 81 1.84 18.29 7.80
C ASP A 81 0.99 17.66 6.70
N ILE A 82 -0.14 17.06 7.06
CA ILE A 82 -0.94 16.25 6.14
C ILE A 82 -2.41 16.64 6.11
N GLN A 83 -3.04 16.35 4.98
CA GLN A 83 -4.49 16.34 4.80
C GLN A 83 -4.92 14.97 4.26
N VAL A 84 -6.01 14.44 4.80
CA VAL A 84 -6.64 13.22 4.28
C VAL A 84 -7.90 13.63 3.53
N THR A 85 -8.01 13.24 2.27
CA THR A 85 -9.09 13.68 1.40
C THR A 85 -10.46 13.30 1.97
N GLY A 86 -11.33 14.30 2.18
CA GLY A 86 -12.68 14.08 2.72
C GLY A 86 -12.74 13.73 4.22
N VAL A 87 -11.61 13.78 4.94
CA VAL A 87 -11.55 13.52 6.38
C VAL A 87 -11.14 14.79 7.11
N PRO A 88 -11.94 15.29 8.07
CA PRO A 88 -11.58 16.48 8.86
C PRO A 88 -10.29 16.27 9.68
N PRO A 89 -9.43 17.29 9.82
CA PRO A 89 -8.20 17.19 10.61
C PRO A 89 -8.41 16.64 12.03
N ALA A 90 -9.47 17.03 12.71
CA ALA A 90 -9.78 16.53 14.06
C ALA A 90 -9.98 15.00 14.11
N ALA A 91 -10.53 14.39 13.05
CA ALA A 91 -10.67 12.94 12.96
C ALA A 91 -9.31 12.26 12.76
N VAL A 92 -8.46 12.79 11.87
CA VAL A 92 -7.10 12.28 11.65
C VAL A 92 -6.26 12.44 12.92
N GLN A 93 -6.34 13.59 13.58
CA GLN A 93 -5.66 13.85 14.85
C GLN A 93 -6.06 12.86 15.95
N THR A 94 -7.36 12.56 16.06
CA THR A 94 -7.85 11.59 17.03
C THR A 94 -7.36 10.19 16.72
N TYR A 95 -7.42 9.76 15.45
CA TYR A 95 -6.89 8.47 15.03
C TYR A 95 -5.40 8.32 15.36
N VAL A 96 -4.57 9.30 14.99
CA VAL A 96 -3.12 9.27 15.28
C VAL A 96 -2.87 9.24 16.78
N TYR A 97 -3.63 10.02 17.55
CA TYR A 97 -3.53 10.03 19.01
C TYR A 97 -3.83 8.65 19.61
N ASP A 98 -4.84 7.96 19.13
CA ASP A 98 -5.29 6.69 19.69
C ASP A 98 -4.43 5.50 19.24
N HIS A 99 -3.97 5.49 17.98
CA HIS A 99 -3.37 4.31 17.35
C HIS A 99 -1.85 4.40 17.13
N SER A 100 -1.21 5.54 17.35
CA SER A 100 0.24 5.64 17.22
C SER A 100 0.92 6.00 18.54
N LYS A 101 2.19 5.66 18.67
CA LYS A 101 3.05 6.13 19.77
C LYS A 101 3.66 7.52 19.51
N TYR A 102 3.48 8.03 18.31
CA TYR A 102 4.12 9.24 17.81
C TYR A 102 3.36 10.51 18.17
N THR A 103 3.96 11.65 17.89
CA THR A 103 3.41 12.96 18.23
C THR A 103 2.39 13.40 17.17
N VAL A 104 1.26 13.93 17.64
CA VAL A 104 0.29 14.65 16.83
C VAL A 104 0.18 16.10 17.26
N GLY A 105 0.14 17.02 16.30
CA GLY A 105 -0.12 18.45 16.53
C GLY A 105 -1.49 18.86 15.99
N THR A 106 -2.19 19.71 16.75
CA THR A 106 -3.57 20.10 16.44
C THR A 106 -3.65 21.40 15.66
N TYR A 107 -4.16 21.30 14.43
CA TYR A 107 -4.40 22.40 13.51
C TYR A 107 -5.78 22.30 12.90
N THR A 108 -6.38 23.45 12.54
CA THR A 108 -7.73 23.49 11.99
C THR A 108 -7.83 23.00 10.56
N THR A 109 -6.76 23.12 9.76
CA THR A 109 -6.76 22.85 8.32
C THR A 109 -5.92 21.65 7.89
N PHE A 110 -5.07 21.14 8.78
CA PHE A 110 -4.19 20.00 8.55
C PHE A 110 -3.90 19.28 9.86
N THR A 111 -3.27 18.13 9.77
CA THR A 111 -2.74 17.41 10.94
C THR A 111 -1.22 17.40 10.84
N HIS A 112 -0.54 17.86 11.89
CA HIS A 112 0.90 17.65 12.03
C HIS A 112 1.15 16.28 12.66
N VAL A 113 2.08 15.52 12.10
CA VAL A 113 2.58 14.27 12.69
C VAL A 113 4.10 14.29 12.72
N ASP A 114 4.69 13.78 13.80
CA ASP A 114 6.15 13.59 13.87
C ASP A 114 6.52 12.35 14.69
N THR A 115 7.70 11.79 14.44
CA THR A 115 8.14 10.52 15.00
C THR A 115 8.73 10.61 16.42
N ARG A 116 8.56 11.71 17.13
CA ARG A 116 8.88 11.78 18.55
C ARG A 116 7.94 10.90 19.36
N THR A 117 8.48 10.32 20.43
CA THR A 117 7.73 9.49 21.38
C THR A 117 7.67 10.11 22.78
N THR A 118 8.34 11.24 22.98
CA THR A 118 8.40 11.96 24.28
C THR A 118 7.23 12.90 24.50
N VAL A 119 6.58 13.34 23.42
CA VAL A 119 5.40 14.21 23.44
C VAL A 119 4.34 13.57 22.58
N LYS A 120 3.22 13.17 23.17
CA LYS A 120 2.14 12.52 22.44
C LYS A 120 1.28 13.51 21.66
N LEU A 121 1.04 14.67 22.25
CA LEU A 121 0.17 15.70 21.72
C LEU A 121 0.77 17.08 21.99
N PHE A 122 0.77 17.95 21.01
CA PHE A 122 0.99 19.37 21.24
C PHE A 122 -0.11 20.21 20.57
N ARG A 123 -0.37 21.36 21.18
CA ARG A 123 -1.31 22.32 20.65
C ARG A 123 -0.64 23.14 19.55
N GLY A 124 -1.18 23.08 18.35
CA GLY A 124 -0.84 23.97 17.24
C GLY A 124 -1.66 25.27 17.32
N ASN A 125 -2.64 25.44 16.41
CA ASN A 125 -3.51 26.61 16.38
C ASN A 125 -4.94 26.30 16.87
N THR A 126 -5.22 25.11 17.36
CA THR A 126 -6.53 24.72 17.90
C THR A 126 -6.39 23.78 19.08
N GLU A 127 -7.42 23.66 19.88
CA GLU A 127 -7.51 22.65 20.94
C GLU A 127 -7.66 21.25 20.32
N PHE A 128 -7.21 20.24 21.07
CA PHE A 128 -7.49 18.85 20.71
C PHE A 128 -8.96 18.54 21.04
N VAL A 129 -9.72 18.24 20.01
CA VAL A 129 -11.12 17.82 20.14
C VAL A 129 -11.23 16.39 19.63
N ARG A 130 -11.62 15.46 20.50
CA ARG A 130 -11.89 14.09 20.08
C ARG A 130 -13.02 14.07 19.06
N SER A 131 -12.77 13.41 17.94
CA SER A 131 -13.72 13.24 16.85
C SER A 131 -13.97 11.77 16.62
N ASN A 132 -15.18 11.40 16.25
CA ASN A 132 -15.46 10.06 15.77
C ASN A 132 -14.82 9.87 14.39
N TYR A 133 -13.63 9.29 14.35
CA TYR A 133 -12.89 9.02 13.12
C TYR A 133 -13.36 7.72 12.42
N GLU A 134 -14.01 6.81 13.14
CA GLU A 134 -14.44 5.52 12.57
C GLU A 134 -15.47 5.70 11.44
N LYS A 135 -16.29 6.75 11.51
CA LYS A 135 -17.25 7.07 10.43
C LYS A 135 -16.60 7.44 9.09
N TYR A 136 -15.30 7.71 9.09
CA TYR A 136 -14.52 8.00 7.88
C TYR A 136 -13.69 6.81 7.41
N LYS A 137 -13.72 5.70 8.15
CA LYS A 137 -13.10 4.45 7.71
C LYS A 137 -13.80 4.00 6.43
N THR A 138 -13.03 3.63 5.42
CA THR A 138 -13.61 3.16 4.17
C THR A 138 -14.30 1.83 4.39
N GLU A 139 -15.51 1.70 3.88
CA GLU A 139 -16.26 0.44 3.91
C GLU A 139 -15.66 -0.62 2.97
N GLU A 140 -14.71 -0.24 2.11
CA GLU A 140 -13.99 -1.17 1.22
C GLU A 140 -13.30 -2.32 1.97
N ILE A 141 -12.93 -2.13 3.25
CA ILE A 141 -12.41 -3.24 4.07
C ILE A 141 -13.56 -4.16 4.55
N LYS A 142 -14.80 -3.69 4.53
CA LYS A 142 -15.96 -4.57 4.81
C LYS A 142 -16.33 -5.43 3.62
N GLU A 143 -16.14 -4.93 2.40
CA GLU A 143 -16.38 -5.71 1.19
C GLU A 143 -15.30 -6.77 0.94
N GLU A 144 -14.03 -6.53 1.32
CA GLU A 144 -12.98 -7.56 1.26
C GLU A 144 -13.14 -8.64 2.35
N THR A 145 -13.83 -8.35 3.47
CA THR A 145 -14.11 -9.35 4.52
C THR A 145 -15.50 -9.98 4.40
N GLU A 146 -16.40 -9.45 3.58
CA GLU A 146 -17.76 -9.97 3.35
C GLU A 146 -18.04 -10.38 1.90
N MET A 147 -17.13 -10.20 0.96
CA MET A 147 -17.22 -10.98 -0.27
C MET A 147 -16.81 -12.41 0.12
N GLU A 148 -17.78 -13.26 0.38
CA GLU A 148 -17.57 -14.70 0.26
C GLU A 148 -16.89 -14.92 -1.08
N GLU A 149 -15.59 -15.19 -1.04
CA GLU A 149 -14.78 -15.44 -2.22
C GLU A 149 -15.51 -16.55 -3.01
N LYS A 150 -16.08 -16.18 -4.16
CA LYS A 150 -16.84 -17.13 -4.97
C LYS A 150 -15.99 -18.35 -5.23
N ARG A 151 -16.46 -19.48 -4.70
CA ARG A 151 -15.78 -20.77 -4.83
C ARG A 151 -16.56 -21.67 -5.77
N TYR A 152 -15.90 -22.13 -6.79
CA TYR A 152 -16.45 -23.09 -7.74
C TYR A 152 -16.32 -24.50 -7.17
N GLN A 153 -17.45 -25.16 -6.95
CA GLN A 153 -17.50 -26.49 -6.36
C GLN A 153 -17.63 -27.59 -7.42
N LYS A 154 -18.20 -27.24 -8.58
CA LYS A 154 -18.48 -28.17 -9.67
C LYS A 154 -17.88 -27.68 -10.98
N LEU A 155 -17.56 -28.61 -11.86
CA LEU A 155 -17.00 -28.31 -13.19
C LEU A 155 -17.93 -27.42 -14.03
N GLU A 156 -19.26 -27.58 -13.87
CA GLU A 156 -20.26 -26.78 -14.59
C GLU A 156 -20.24 -25.31 -14.20
N GLU A 157 -19.78 -24.99 -13.00
CA GLU A 157 -19.68 -23.63 -12.47
C GLU A 157 -18.41 -22.92 -12.97
N ILE A 158 -17.42 -23.67 -13.46
CA ILE A 158 -16.13 -23.13 -13.91
C ILE A 158 -16.35 -22.28 -15.17
N PRO A 159 -15.78 -21.05 -15.23
CA PRO A 159 -15.84 -20.23 -16.43
C PRO A 159 -15.21 -20.90 -17.64
N ASP A 160 -15.76 -20.62 -18.83
CA ASP A 160 -15.36 -21.29 -20.10
C ASP A 160 -13.86 -21.19 -20.37
N TYR A 161 -13.20 -20.10 -19.99
CA TYR A 161 -11.76 -19.91 -20.21
C TYR A 161 -10.86 -20.91 -19.45
N ALA A 162 -11.37 -21.52 -18.39
CA ALA A 162 -10.63 -22.45 -17.52
C ALA A 162 -11.19 -23.88 -17.58
N LYS A 163 -12.42 -24.05 -18.05
CA LYS A 163 -13.18 -25.30 -17.91
C LYS A 163 -12.47 -26.50 -18.53
N GLU A 164 -12.03 -26.39 -19.78
CA GLU A 164 -11.31 -27.45 -20.49
C GLU A 164 -10.02 -27.84 -19.74
N ILE A 165 -9.28 -26.85 -19.27
CA ILE A 165 -8.02 -27.07 -18.54
C ILE A 165 -8.26 -27.78 -17.21
N ILE A 166 -9.29 -27.37 -16.44
CA ILE A 166 -9.64 -28.02 -15.19
C ILE A 166 -10.10 -29.45 -15.44
N GLU A 167 -10.89 -29.69 -16.48
CA GLU A 167 -11.32 -31.03 -16.86
C GLU A 167 -10.15 -31.95 -17.18
N ASP A 168 -9.16 -31.46 -17.95
CA ASP A 168 -7.95 -32.22 -18.28
C ASP A 168 -7.10 -32.53 -17.05
N LEU A 169 -6.97 -31.58 -16.14
CA LEU A 169 -6.24 -31.77 -14.89
C LEU A 169 -6.95 -32.74 -13.94
N MET A 170 -8.28 -32.76 -13.95
CA MET A 170 -9.08 -33.76 -13.20
C MET A 170 -8.92 -35.17 -13.83
N LYS A 171 -8.99 -35.31 -15.15
CA LYS A 171 -8.77 -36.58 -15.84
C LYS A 171 -7.37 -37.14 -15.60
N SER A 172 -6.38 -36.26 -15.45
CA SER A 172 -4.98 -36.59 -15.17
C SER A 172 -4.70 -36.81 -13.67
N ASP A 173 -5.73 -36.80 -12.82
CA ASP A 173 -5.64 -36.97 -11.37
C ASP A 173 -4.76 -35.93 -10.63
N ILE A 174 -4.56 -34.76 -11.27
CA ILE A 174 -3.78 -33.63 -10.72
C ILE A 174 -4.65 -32.78 -9.79
N ILE A 175 -5.93 -32.57 -10.13
CA ILE A 175 -6.92 -31.92 -9.28
C ILE A 175 -7.96 -32.93 -8.86
N LYS A 176 -8.09 -33.15 -7.54
CA LYS A 176 -9.00 -34.16 -6.95
C LYS A 176 -10.20 -33.56 -6.22
N GLY A 177 -10.16 -32.27 -5.95
CA GLY A 177 -11.13 -31.62 -5.07
C GLY A 177 -10.93 -31.98 -3.57
N THR A 178 -11.81 -31.48 -2.72
CA THR A 178 -11.71 -31.59 -1.25
C THR A 178 -12.65 -32.63 -0.63
N GLY A 179 -13.36 -33.42 -1.42
CA GLY A 179 -14.43 -34.34 -0.95
C GLY A 179 -15.80 -33.68 -0.90
N GLU A 180 -15.88 -32.37 -0.78
CA GLU A 180 -17.12 -31.58 -0.85
C GLU A 180 -17.28 -30.85 -2.21
N GLY A 181 -16.24 -30.86 -3.06
CA GLY A 181 -16.20 -30.23 -4.38
C GLY A 181 -14.81 -29.77 -4.75
N LEU A 182 -14.70 -28.99 -5.82
CA LEU A 182 -13.42 -28.48 -6.34
C LEU A 182 -12.81 -27.41 -5.45
N ASN A 183 -13.65 -26.59 -4.82
CA ASN A 183 -13.26 -25.51 -3.92
C ASN A 183 -12.24 -24.52 -4.52
N LEU A 184 -12.37 -24.20 -5.82
CA LEU A 184 -11.47 -23.29 -6.54
C LEU A 184 -12.01 -21.86 -6.55
N THR A 185 -11.14 -20.88 -6.33
CA THR A 185 -11.47 -19.47 -6.45
C THR A 185 -11.15 -18.97 -7.86
N GLU A 186 -11.63 -17.76 -8.23
CA GLU A 186 -11.32 -17.13 -9.51
C GLU A 186 -9.80 -16.95 -9.69
N ASP A 187 -9.09 -16.53 -8.65
CA ASP A 187 -7.64 -16.34 -8.70
C ASP A 187 -6.89 -17.64 -8.83
N MET A 188 -7.34 -18.71 -8.15
CA MET A 188 -6.78 -20.05 -8.35
C MET A 188 -6.95 -20.51 -9.80
N LEU A 189 -8.11 -20.29 -10.41
CA LEU A 189 -8.35 -20.65 -11.81
C LEU A 189 -7.41 -19.91 -12.75
N ARG A 190 -7.22 -18.62 -12.57
CA ARG A 190 -6.29 -17.82 -13.37
C ARG A 190 -4.85 -18.32 -13.26
N VAL A 191 -4.39 -18.60 -12.03
CA VAL A 191 -3.04 -19.15 -11.81
C VAL A 191 -2.89 -20.53 -12.47
N ILE A 192 -3.84 -21.43 -12.32
CA ILE A 192 -3.84 -22.77 -12.93
C ILE A 192 -3.76 -22.64 -14.45
N VAL A 193 -4.58 -21.80 -15.07
CA VAL A 193 -4.59 -21.59 -16.53
C VAL A 193 -3.26 -21.05 -17.03
N ILE A 194 -2.65 -20.10 -16.33
CA ILE A 194 -1.33 -19.55 -16.67
C ILE A 194 -0.27 -20.65 -16.61
N CYS A 195 -0.20 -21.40 -15.50
CA CYS A 195 0.78 -22.46 -15.30
C CYS A 195 0.61 -23.58 -16.34
N TYR A 196 -0.62 -23.99 -16.66
CA TYR A 196 -0.91 -25.00 -17.67
C TYR A 196 -0.43 -24.57 -19.07
N ARG A 197 -0.75 -23.33 -19.47
CA ARG A 197 -0.31 -22.77 -20.76
C ARG A 197 1.22 -22.66 -20.86
N MET A 198 1.88 -22.26 -19.77
CA MET A 198 3.34 -22.22 -19.70
C MET A 198 3.95 -23.62 -19.84
N ALA A 199 3.37 -24.63 -19.19
CA ALA A 199 3.81 -26.01 -19.28
C ALA A 199 3.68 -26.56 -20.74
N LEU A 200 2.56 -26.30 -21.41
CA LEU A 200 2.35 -26.64 -22.80
C LEU A 200 3.36 -25.97 -23.74
N THR A 201 3.64 -24.69 -23.53
CA THR A 201 4.63 -23.93 -24.30
C THR A 201 6.02 -24.55 -24.13
N ASN A 202 6.41 -24.89 -22.92
CA ASN A 202 7.69 -25.53 -22.60
C ASN A 202 7.78 -26.93 -23.24
N ALA A 203 6.72 -27.72 -23.15
CA ALA A 203 6.65 -29.04 -23.77
C ALA A 203 6.80 -28.97 -25.32
N ASN A 204 6.11 -28.02 -25.96
CA ASN A 204 6.23 -27.75 -27.38
C ASN A 204 7.66 -27.32 -27.77
N ASN A 205 8.29 -26.46 -26.99
CA ASN A 205 9.66 -26.01 -27.24
C ASN A 205 10.65 -27.19 -27.13
N ILE A 206 10.50 -28.06 -26.12
CA ILE A 206 11.30 -29.28 -25.96
C ILE A 206 11.08 -30.24 -27.15
N TYR A 207 9.83 -30.42 -27.56
CA TYR A 207 9.50 -31.25 -28.71
C TYR A 207 10.14 -30.73 -30.02
N GLN A 208 10.04 -29.42 -30.29
CA GLN A 208 10.68 -28.81 -31.46
C GLN A 208 12.21 -28.93 -31.40
N LEU A 209 12.81 -28.74 -30.22
CA LEU A 209 14.25 -28.93 -30.03
C LEU A 209 14.67 -30.38 -30.30
N ALA A 210 13.95 -31.36 -29.76
CA ALA A 210 14.19 -32.77 -29.98
C ALA A 210 14.07 -33.14 -31.47
N LYS A 211 13.07 -32.59 -32.16
CA LYS A 211 12.89 -32.78 -33.61
C LYS A 211 14.06 -32.19 -34.43
N THR A 212 14.57 -31.02 -33.98
CA THR A 212 15.72 -30.38 -34.63
C THR A 212 17.02 -31.17 -34.40
N LEU A 213 17.18 -31.74 -33.20
CA LEU A 213 18.36 -32.53 -32.84
C LEU A 213 18.29 -33.99 -33.31
N GLY A 214 17.07 -34.55 -33.50
CA GLY A 214 16.82 -35.91 -33.97
C GLY A 214 16.68 -36.05 -35.48
N GLY A 215 16.77 -34.99 -36.22
CA GLY A 215 16.51 -34.91 -37.66
C GLY A 215 17.73 -35.04 -38.52
N GLU A 216 18.61 -36.04 -38.31
CA GLU A 216 19.57 -36.55 -39.29
C GLU A 216 20.05 -37.95 -38.89
N THR A 217 19.20 -38.95 -39.12
CA THR A 217 19.68 -40.28 -39.41
C THR A 217 18.87 -40.81 -40.61
N LYS A 218 19.49 -40.70 -41.77
CA LYS A 218 19.10 -41.51 -42.91
C LYS A 218 19.49 -42.96 -42.67
#